data_461d628d61bd815735bdc610d88ddd32
#
_entry.id   461d628d61bd815735bdc610d88ddd32
#
_cell.length_a   1.000
_cell.length_b   1.000
_cell.length_c   1.000
_cell.angle_alpha   90.00
_cell.angle_beta   90.00
_cell.angle_gamma   90.00
#
_symmetry.space_group_name_H-M   'P 1'
#
loop_
_entity.id
_entity.type
_entity.pdbx_description
1 polymer ?
#
loop_
_entity_poly.entity_id
_entity_poly.type
_entity_poly.pdbx_seq_one_letter_code
_entity_poly.pdbx_strand_id
1 'polypeptide(L)'
;MSGRLEGKVAAITGAASGFGATAARRFVAEGAKVVMGDIQVDAGEAIAAELGDAAIFRVCNVTSEDDVAGLVDAAVSEFGRLDIMYNNAGIVGAAGPISTTPAQEWQFTLDILINGVFYGVKHAAR
;
A
#
# COMPACT_ATOMS: atom_id res chain seq x y z
N MET A 1 8.61 12.02 23.35
CA MET A 1 8.95 12.81 22.17
C MET A 1 7.88 12.61 21.11
N SER A 2 7.35 13.69 20.59
CA SER A 2 6.36 13.58 19.53
C SER A 2 7.03 13.03 18.26
N GLY A 3 6.28 12.28 17.50
CA GLY A 3 6.78 11.65 16.29
C GLY A 3 6.95 12.62 15.14
N ARG A 4 7.81 12.25 14.22
CA ARG A 4 8.08 13.06 13.03
C ARG A 4 6.90 13.11 12.05
N LEU A 5 5.94 12.20 12.20
CA LEU A 5 4.76 12.11 11.34
C LEU A 5 3.47 12.45 12.07
N GLU A 6 3.59 13.16 13.18
CA GLU A 6 2.42 13.56 13.97
C GLU A 6 1.42 14.34 13.12
N GLY A 7 0.17 13.90 13.11
CA GLY A 7 -0.89 14.53 12.33
C GLY A 7 -0.91 14.15 10.84
N LYS A 8 0.01 13.33 10.39
CA LYS A 8 0.05 12.89 8.99
C LYS A 8 -0.77 11.62 8.79
N VAL A 9 -1.28 11.47 7.58
CA VAL A 9 -2.02 10.27 7.15
C VAL A 9 -1.32 9.65 5.96
N ALA A 10 -1.01 8.37 6.05
CA ALA A 10 -0.33 7.63 5.00
C ALA A 10 -1.19 6.48 4.48
N ALA A 11 -1.10 6.22 3.19
CA ALA A 11 -1.61 4.99 2.58
C ALA A 11 -0.40 4.18 2.10
N ILE A 12 -0.40 2.88 2.41
CA ILE A 12 0.72 2.00 2.08
C ILE A 12 0.16 0.78 1.34
N THR A 13 0.65 0.52 0.14
CA THR A 13 0.33 -0.72 -0.57
C THR A 13 1.37 -1.79 -0.23
N GLY A 14 0.98 -3.06 -0.27
CA GLY A 14 1.86 -4.15 0.14
C GLY A 14 2.17 -4.10 1.64
N ALA A 15 1.21 -3.68 2.44
CA ALA A 15 1.42 -3.36 3.85
C ALA A 15 1.38 -4.56 4.78
N ALA A 16 1.03 -5.77 4.29
CA ALA A 16 0.86 -6.94 5.13
C ALA A 16 2.15 -7.71 5.38
N SER A 17 3.25 -7.34 4.77
CA SER A 17 4.54 -8.03 4.94
C SER A 17 5.71 -7.11 4.59
N GLY A 18 6.93 -7.54 4.94
CA GLY A 18 8.18 -6.92 4.54
C GLY A 18 8.29 -5.43 4.86
N PHE A 19 8.78 -4.67 3.91
CA PHE A 19 8.99 -3.22 4.09
C PHE A 19 7.68 -2.48 4.37
N GLY A 20 6.58 -2.89 3.73
CA GLY A 20 5.29 -2.24 3.93
C GLY A 20 4.78 -2.39 5.36
N ALA A 21 4.87 -3.59 5.91
CA ALA A 21 4.47 -3.85 7.30
C ALA A 21 5.35 -3.10 8.29
N THR A 22 6.65 -3.11 8.06
CA THR A 22 7.61 -2.39 8.90
C THR A 22 7.36 -0.88 8.83
N ALA A 23 7.09 -0.36 7.64
CA ALA A 23 6.77 1.05 7.46
C ALA A 23 5.47 1.42 8.20
N ALA A 24 4.44 0.59 8.11
CA ALA A 24 3.18 0.86 8.82
C ALA A 24 3.42 0.98 10.32
N ARG A 25 4.16 0.05 10.90
CA ARG A 25 4.50 0.09 12.32
C ARG A 25 5.31 1.33 12.68
N ARG A 26 6.30 1.65 11.87
CA ARG A 26 7.16 2.81 12.12
C ARG A 26 6.40 4.12 11.97
N PHE A 27 5.57 4.23 10.95
CA PHE A 27 4.78 5.44 10.72
C PHE A 27 3.83 5.70 11.90
N VAL A 28 3.16 4.65 12.38
CA VAL A 28 2.29 4.78 13.55
C VAL A 28 3.10 5.16 14.78
N ALA A 29 4.27 4.57 14.98
CA ALA A 29 5.15 4.93 16.10
C ALA A 29 5.61 6.39 16.03
N GLU A 30 5.66 6.97 14.82
CA GLU A 30 6.04 8.37 14.62
C GLU A 30 4.82 9.32 14.59
N GLY A 31 3.64 8.81 14.93
CA GLY A 31 2.44 9.66 15.10
C GLY A 31 1.49 9.69 13.92
N ALA A 32 1.75 8.94 12.86
CA ALA A 32 0.87 8.92 11.69
C ALA A 32 -0.36 8.04 11.91
N LYS A 33 -1.41 8.32 11.15
CA LYS A 33 -2.49 7.38 10.88
C LYS A 33 -2.20 6.68 9.56
N VAL A 34 -2.50 5.39 9.45
CA VAL A 34 -2.12 4.60 8.28
C VAL A 34 -3.30 3.80 7.75
N VAL A 35 -3.51 3.88 6.44
CA VAL A 35 -4.40 2.95 5.73
C VAL A 35 -3.51 1.91 5.05
N MET A 36 -3.69 0.67 5.44
CA MET A 36 -2.89 -0.45 4.96
C MET A 36 -3.63 -1.19 3.85
N GLY A 37 -3.01 -1.33 2.69
CA GLY A 37 -3.57 -2.08 1.56
C GLY A 37 -2.74 -3.29 1.21
N ASP A 38 -3.38 -4.44 1.04
CA ASP A 38 -2.73 -5.67 0.63
C ASP A 38 -3.78 -6.69 0.19
N ILE A 39 -3.36 -7.69 -0.56
CA ILE A 39 -4.24 -8.82 -0.91
C ILE A 39 -4.25 -9.87 0.20
N GLN A 40 -3.28 -9.86 1.10
CA GLN A 40 -3.18 -10.78 2.23
C GLN A 40 -4.04 -10.27 3.39
N VAL A 41 -5.29 -10.68 3.40
CA VAL A 41 -6.30 -10.14 4.34
C VAL A 41 -5.97 -10.46 5.79
N ASP A 42 -5.73 -11.73 6.09
CA ASP A 42 -5.51 -12.14 7.49
C ASP A 42 -4.26 -11.49 8.08
N ALA A 43 -3.16 -11.47 7.33
CA ALA A 43 -1.92 -10.86 7.77
C ALA A 43 -2.08 -9.33 7.94
N GLY A 44 -2.75 -8.69 7.00
CA GLY A 44 -2.99 -7.25 7.06
C GLY A 44 -3.88 -6.84 8.22
N GLU A 45 -4.95 -7.57 8.43
CA GLU A 45 -5.85 -7.28 9.54
C GLU A 45 -5.21 -7.52 10.91
N ALA A 46 -4.35 -8.53 11.01
CA ALA A 46 -3.61 -8.79 12.25
C ALA A 46 -2.69 -7.61 12.60
N ILE A 47 -1.99 -7.06 11.62
CA ILE A 47 -1.11 -5.91 11.85
C ILE A 47 -1.92 -4.67 12.21
N ALA A 48 -3.02 -4.42 11.50
CA ALA A 48 -3.89 -3.28 11.80
C ALA A 48 -4.44 -3.37 13.21
N ALA A 49 -4.85 -4.57 13.66
CA ALA A 49 -5.32 -4.78 15.03
C ALA A 49 -4.21 -4.51 16.05
N GLU A 50 -2.99 -4.94 15.76
CA GLU A 50 -1.82 -4.66 16.59
C GLU A 50 -1.60 -3.16 16.78
N LEU A 51 -1.84 -2.38 15.72
CA LEU A 51 -1.59 -0.93 15.72
C LEU A 51 -2.76 -0.10 16.28
N GLY A 52 -3.91 -0.74 16.52
CA GLY A 52 -5.05 -0.09 17.15
C GLY A 52 -5.74 0.95 16.26
N ASP A 53 -6.20 2.02 16.88
CA ASP A 53 -6.99 3.06 16.19
C ASP A 53 -6.19 3.87 15.16
N ALA A 54 -4.88 3.76 15.16
CA ALA A 54 -4.00 4.48 14.24
C ALA A 54 -3.91 3.85 12.86
N ALA A 55 -4.39 2.61 12.70
CA ALA A 55 -4.28 1.90 11.42
C ALA A 55 -5.59 1.19 11.08
N ILE A 56 -5.91 1.19 9.80
CA ILE A 56 -7.00 0.39 9.25
C ILE A 56 -6.48 -0.42 8.08
N PHE A 57 -7.12 -1.53 7.78
CA PHE A 57 -6.78 -2.39 6.67
C PHE A 57 -7.88 -2.39 5.62
N ARG A 58 -7.49 -2.35 4.35
CA ARG A 58 -8.40 -2.54 3.21
C ARG A 58 -7.78 -3.53 2.24
N VAL A 59 -8.57 -4.45 1.71
CA VAL A 59 -8.11 -5.32 0.63
C VAL A 59 -7.78 -4.44 -0.57
N CYS A 60 -6.58 -4.59 -1.10
CA CYS A 60 -6.15 -3.79 -2.24
C CYS A 60 -5.25 -4.62 -3.16
N ASN A 61 -5.75 -4.88 -4.35
CA ASN A 61 -4.96 -5.44 -5.43
C ASN A 61 -4.52 -4.27 -6.31
N VAL A 62 -3.21 -4.01 -6.35
CA VAL A 62 -2.70 -2.82 -7.06
C VAL A 62 -2.85 -2.92 -8.58
N THR A 63 -3.22 -4.09 -9.12
CA THR A 63 -3.56 -4.23 -10.53
C THR A 63 -4.98 -3.70 -10.84
N SER A 64 -5.76 -3.40 -9.80
CA SER A 64 -7.10 -2.83 -9.92
C SER A 64 -7.04 -1.34 -9.59
N GLU A 65 -7.33 -0.51 -10.57
CA GLU A 65 -7.37 0.94 -10.33
C GLU A 65 -8.42 1.29 -9.27
N ASP A 66 -9.57 0.63 -9.30
CA ASP A 66 -10.64 0.88 -8.32
C ASP A 66 -10.20 0.56 -6.90
N ASP A 67 -9.43 -0.51 -6.71
CA ASP A 67 -8.92 -0.86 -5.39
C ASP A 67 -7.97 0.22 -4.86
N VAL A 68 -7.07 0.71 -5.72
CA VAL A 68 -6.12 1.75 -5.33
C VAL A 68 -6.84 3.06 -5.04
N ALA A 69 -7.81 3.44 -5.88
CA ALA A 69 -8.65 4.61 -5.62
C ALA A 69 -9.39 4.47 -4.28
N GLY A 70 -9.94 3.29 -4.02
CA GLY A 70 -10.63 2.99 -2.76
C GLY A 70 -9.73 3.11 -1.54
N LEU A 71 -8.46 2.75 -1.67
CA LEU A 71 -7.48 2.90 -0.58
C LEU A 71 -7.26 4.38 -0.24
N VAL A 72 -7.09 5.21 -1.26
CA VAL A 72 -6.95 6.66 -1.09
C VAL A 72 -8.23 7.25 -0.49
N ASP A 73 -9.39 6.83 -1.00
CA ASP A 73 -10.68 7.30 -0.49
C ASP A 73 -10.87 6.92 0.99
N ALA A 74 -10.40 5.74 1.40
CA ALA A 74 -10.45 5.32 2.79
C ALA A 74 -9.63 6.22 3.69
N ALA A 75 -8.45 6.67 3.24
CA ALA A 75 -7.63 7.60 4.01
C ALA A 75 -8.39 8.90 4.28
N VAL A 76 -9.05 9.44 3.28
CA VAL A 76 -9.80 10.68 3.41
C VAL A 76 -11.06 10.48 4.27
N SER A 77 -11.83 9.40 4.04
CA SER A 77 -13.08 9.19 4.78
C SER A 77 -12.85 8.83 6.24
N GLU A 78 -11.81 8.07 6.55
CA GLU A 78 -11.56 7.60 7.92
C GLU A 78 -10.69 8.57 8.73
N PHE A 79 -9.72 9.22 8.07
CA PHE A 79 -8.74 10.07 8.76
C PHE A 79 -8.74 11.52 8.28
N GLY A 80 -9.56 11.87 7.30
CA GLY A 80 -9.78 13.25 6.88
C GLY A 80 -8.81 13.83 5.86
N ARG A 81 -7.72 13.13 5.56
CA ARG A 81 -6.69 13.64 4.64
C ARG A 81 -5.78 12.52 4.15
N LEU A 82 -4.97 12.82 3.16
CA LEU A 82 -3.87 11.95 2.75
C LEU A 82 -2.63 12.83 2.53
N ASP A 83 -1.55 12.53 3.23
CA ASP A 83 -0.28 13.27 3.13
C ASP A 83 0.81 12.45 2.45
N ILE A 84 0.78 11.12 2.58
CA ILE A 84 1.85 10.25 2.13
C ILE A 84 1.22 9.06 1.39
N MET A 85 1.66 8.82 0.16
CA MET A 85 1.33 7.61 -0.58
C MET A 85 2.60 6.78 -0.75
N TYR A 86 2.68 5.64 -0.07
CA TYR A 86 3.81 4.74 -0.20
C TYR A 86 3.42 3.60 -1.14
N ASN A 87 3.81 3.72 -2.39
CA ASN A 87 3.58 2.72 -3.43
C ASN A 87 4.60 1.60 -3.30
N ASN A 88 4.41 0.75 -2.28
CA ASN A 88 5.38 -0.27 -1.88
C ASN A 88 5.08 -1.65 -2.46
N ALA A 89 3.84 -1.95 -2.84
CA ALA A 89 3.48 -3.26 -3.34
C ALA A 89 4.38 -3.66 -4.52
N GLY A 90 4.91 -4.86 -4.47
CA GLY A 90 5.80 -5.34 -5.50
C GLY A 90 5.99 -6.85 -5.44
N ILE A 91 6.57 -7.39 -6.50
CA ILE A 91 6.92 -8.80 -6.65
C ILE A 91 8.30 -8.88 -7.31
N VAL A 92 8.91 -10.06 -7.26
CA VAL A 92 10.14 -10.30 -8.02
C VAL A 92 9.87 -10.17 -9.52
N GLY A 93 8.67 -10.57 -9.96
CA GLY A 93 8.26 -10.46 -11.35
C GLY A 93 8.72 -11.62 -12.20
N ALA A 94 8.64 -11.43 -13.52
CA ALA A 94 9.06 -12.43 -14.48
C ALA A 94 10.55 -12.72 -14.32
N ALA A 95 10.90 -13.99 -14.22
CA ALA A 95 12.29 -14.42 -13.98
C ALA A 95 12.74 -15.39 -15.07
N GLY A 96 14.07 -15.49 -15.25
CA GLY A 96 14.69 -16.37 -16.23
C GLY A 96 15.13 -15.61 -17.48
N PRO A 97 15.63 -16.35 -18.50
CA PRO A 97 16.11 -15.72 -19.73
C PRO A 97 15.00 -14.97 -20.45
N ILE A 98 15.32 -13.79 -20.96
CA ILE A 98 14.33 -12.95 -21.65
C ILE A 98 13.72 -13.65 -22.86
N SER A 99 14.52 -14.47 -23.53
CA SER A 99 14.07 -15.18 -24.74
C SER A 99 12.96 -16.21 -24.48
N THR A 100 12.80 -16.66 -23.24
CA THR A 100 11.80 -17.65 -22.84
C THR A 100 10.75 -17.08 -21.88
N THR A 101 10.77 -15.80 -21.60
CA THR A 101 9.80 -15.18 -20.72
C THR A 101 8.42 -15.13 -21.38
N PRO A 102 7.38 -15.75 -20.79
CA PRO A 102 6.03 -15.65 -21.34
C PRO A 102 5.52 -14.21 -21.28
N ALA A 103 4.86 -13.76 -22.34
CA ALA A 103 4.30 -12.41 -22.40
C ALA A 103 3.32 -12.14 -21.26
N GLN A 104 2.58 -13.15 -20.83
CA GLN A 104 1.62 -13.05 -19.74
C GLN A 104 2.30 -12.74 -18.41
N GLU A 105 3.44 -13.37 -18.12
CA GLU A 105 4.21 -13.09 -16.91
C GLU A 105 4.80 -11.68 -16.95
N TRP A 106 5.28 -11.27 -18.11
CA TRP A 106 5.79 -9.92 -18.32
C TRP A 106 4.69 -8.89 -18.06
N GLN A 107 3.52 -9.08 -18.66
CA GLN A 107 2.39 -8.15 -18.49
C GLN A 107 1.95 -8.06 -17.03
N PHE A 108 1.85 -9.20 -16.34
CA PHE A 108 1.50 -9.21 -14.92
C PHE A 108 2.51 -8.44 -14.08
N THR A 109 3.79 -8.60 -14.40
CA THR A 109 4.88 -7.87 -13.73
C THR A 109 4.69 -6.36 -13.88
N LEU A 110 4.41 -5.91 -15.11
CA LEU A 110 4.17 -4.48 -15.39
C LEU A 110 2.92 -3.98 -14.67
N ASP A 111 1.87 -4.78 -14.61
CA ASP A 111 0.62 -4.39 -13.96
C ASP A 111 0.84 -4.09 -12.49
N ILE A 112 1.71 -4.83 -11.81
CA ILE A 112 2.02 -4.59 -10.41
C ILE A 112 3.05 -3.48 -10.25
N LEU A 113 4.19 -3.57 -10.94
CA LEU A 113 5.34 -2.72 -10.66
C LEU A 113 5.26 -1.34 -11.28
N ILE A 114 4.50 -1.19 -12.35
CA ILE A 114 4.36 0.08 -13.07
C ILE A 114 2.94 0.61 -12.98
N ASN A 115 1.96 -0.14 -13.46
CA ASN A 115 0.58 0.35 -13.47
C ASN A 115 0.04 0.59 -12.05
N GLY A 116 0.38 -0.29 -11.10
CA GLY A 116 -0.02 -0.11 -9.71
C GLY A 116 0.53 1.17 -9.12
N VAL A 117 1.77 1.50 -9.39
CA VAL A 117 2.39 2.76 -8.94
C VAL A 117 1.72 3.95 -9.62
N PHE A 118 1.44 3.85 -10.91
CA PHE A 118 0.72 4.90 -11.64
C PHE A 118 -0.63 5.19 -11.00
N TYR A 119 -1.39 4.15 -10.66
CA TYR A 119 -2.70 4.34 -10.01
C TYR A 119 -2.55 5.04 -8.66
N GLY A 120 -1.56 4.66 -7.88
CA GLY A 120 -1.28 5.30 -6.60
C GLY A 120 -0.97 6.78 -6.74
N VAL A 121 -0.08 7.12 -7.66
CA VAL A 121 0.27 8.52 -7.92
C VAL A 121 -0.94 9.31 -8.42
N LYS A 122 -1.68 8.74 -9.35
CA LYS A 122 -2.86 9.40 -9.94
C LYS A 122 -3.90 9.76 -8.89
N HIS A 123 -4.26 8.80 -8.04
CA HIS A 123 -5.34 9.00 -7.07
C HIS A 123 -4.88 9.77 -5.84
N ALA A 124 -3.62 9.63 -5.44
CA ALA A 124 -3.09 10.40 -4.33
C ALA A 124 -2.91 11.89 -4.66
N ALA A 125 -2.73 12.21 -5.94
CA ALA A 125 -2.49 13.59 -6.37
C ALA A 125 -3.76 14.47 -6.41
N ARG A 126 -4.94 13.90 -6.18
CA ARG A 126 -6.22 14.64 -6.22
C ARG A 126 -6.39 15.60 -5.04
#